data_a3f24b482c47899daaafe71bb0a2ceee
#
_entry.id   a3f24b482c47899daaafe71bb0a2ceee
#
_cell.length_a   1.000
_cell.length_b   1.000
_cell.length_c   1.000
_cell.angle_alpha   90.00
_cell.angle_beta   90.00
_cell.angle_gamma   90.00
#
_symmetry.space_group_name_H-M   'P 1'
#
loop_
_entity.id
_entity.type
_entity.pdbx_description
1 polymer ?
#
loop_
_entity_poly.entity_id
_entity_poly.type
_entity_poly.pdbx_seq_one_letter_code
_entity_poly.pdbx_strand_id
1 'polypeptide(L)'
;HRHRLLASCRILGIPAPTLTLPTGGPDRVVRAEVSAEGATISERSLGTVRPVSLVFSQVLHEPYRHKVIERTQFDRTLEAAREAGADDGLLLTKQGHVAEAAIWSLYWWEGATLCAPPLGLGILPAVSRARIGQLAGPLVERRVTRAELEGKSLIVSNAARGVVPVSFLEGKSVPEQPETARLQDAFWP
;
A
#
# COMPACT_ATOMS: atom_id res chain seq x y z
N HIS A 1 -4.47 9.54 9.31
CA HIS A 1 -4.25 8.33 10.11
C HIS A 1 -5.23 8.22 11.28
N ARG A 2 -5.26 9.23 12.16
CA ARG A 2 -6.12 9.24 13.36
C ARG A 2 -7.60 9.01 13.00
N HIS A 3 -8.12 9.70 11.98
CA HIS A 3 -9.51 9.57 11.55
C HIS A 3 -9.84 8.10 11.16
N ARG A 4 -8.99 7.46 10.34
CA ARG A 4 -9.17 6.06 9.94
C ARG A 4 -9.10 5.12 11.14
N LEU A 5 -8.17 5.32 12.07
CA LEU A 5 -8.05 4.51 13.28
C LEU A 5 -9.32 4.59 14.12
N LEU A 6 -9.80 5.79 14.42
CA LEU A 6 -11.01 6.00 15.22
C LEU A 6 -12.27 5.43 14.55
N ALA A 7 -12.37 5.55 13.22
CA ALA A 7 -13.46 4.93 12.46
C ALA A 7 -13.42 3.40 12.55
N SER A 8 -12.21 2.80 12.45
CA SER A 8 -12.04 1.36 12.62
C SER A 8 -12.38 0.90 14.05
N CYS A 9 -11.88 1.60 15.06
CA CYS A 9 -12.19 1.28 16.46
C CYS A 9 -13.71 1.26 16.72
N ARG A 10 -14.43 2.27 16.20
CA ARG A 10 -15.90 2.35 16.36
C ARG A 10 -16.60 1.13 15.75
N ILE A 11 -16.19 0.71 14.53
CA ILE A 11 -16.83 -0.41 13.82
C ILE A 11 -16.47 -1.75 14.47
N LEU A 12 -15.26 -1.87 14.98
CA LEU A 12 -14.77 -3.10 15.62
C LEU A 12 -15.12 -3.20 17.12
N GLY A 13 -15.84 -2.21 17.67
CA GLY A 13 -16.20 -2.19 19.10
C GLY A 13 -15.01 -1.99 20.04
N ILE A 14 -13.90 -1.43 19.56
CA ILE A 14 -12.70 -1.17 20.34
C ILE A 14 -12.79 0.25 20.94
N PRO A 15 -12.50 0.43 22.24
CA PRO A 15 -12.48 1.76 22.85
C PRO A 15 -11.54 2.72 22.12
N ALA A 16 -11.97 3.97 21.90
CA ALA A 16 -11.13 4.97 21.26
C ALA A 16 -9.90 5.26 22.14
N PRO A 17 -8.68 5.09 21.59
CA PRO A 17 -7.46 5.28 22.38
C PRO A 17 -7.13 6.75 22.58
N THR A 18 -6.54 7.08 23.72
CA THR A 18 -5.73 8.29 23.88
C THR A 18 -4.31 7.97 23.41
N LEU A 19 -3.86 8.62 22.34
CA LEU A 19 -2.53 8.42 21.80
C LEU A 19 -1.67 9.66 22.00
N THR A 20 -0.56 9.50 22.68
CA THR A 20 0.53 10.48 22.71
C THR A 20 1.59 10.00 21.73
N LEU A 21 1.66 10.66 20.57
CA LEU A 21 2.64 10.32 19.55
C LEU A 21 3.92 11.11 19.77
N PRO A 22 5.09 10.51 19.54
CA PRO A 22 6.35 11.22 19.61
C PRO A 22 6.42 12.32 18.55
N THR A 23 6.97 13.47 18.91
CA THR A 23 7.13 14.63 18.04
C THR A 23 8.62 14.97 17.89
N GLY A 24 9.00 15.51 16.73
CA GLY A 24 10.40 15.87 16.43
C GLY A 24 11.34 14.66 16.30
N GLY A 25 12.63 14.92 16.14
CA GLY A 25 13.67 13.91 15.95
C GLY A 25 13.86 13.45 14.50
N PRO A 26 14.71 12.43 14.25
CA PRO A 26 14.99 11.93 12.91
C PRO A 26 13.78 11.24 12.26
N ASP A 27 13.82 11.09 10.95
CA ASP A 27 12.78 10.40 10.18
C ASP A 27 12.60 8.96 10.67
N ARG A 28 11.38 8.66 11.07
CA ARG A 28 11.03 7.35 11.63
C ARG A 28 9.59 6.96 11.30
N VAL A 29 9.35 5.68 11.34
CA VAL A 29 8.00 5.13 11.27
C VAL A 29 7.48 4.95 12.69
N VAL A 30 6.40 5.61 13.03
CA VAL A 30 5.66 5.42 14.28
C VAL A 30 4.46 4.52 14.01
N ARG A 31 4.35 3.41 14.71
CA ARG A 31 3.26 2.46 14.64
C ARG A 31 2.45 2.49 15.93
N ALA A 32 1.16 2.73 15.81
CA ALA A 32 0.21 2.58 16.91
C ALA A 32 -0.65 1.32 16.66
N GLU A 33 -0.66 0.40 17.61
CA GLU A 33 -1.53 -0.76 17.66
C GLU A 33 -2.54 -0.55 18.78
N VAL A 34 -3.81 -0.85 18.49
CA VAL A 34 -4.92 -0.60 19.43
C VAL A 34 -5.75 -1.88 19.55
N SER A 35 -6.00 -2.28 20.78
CA SER A 35 -6.85 -3.41 21.14
C SER A 35 -7.88 -3.00 22.21
N ALA A 36 -8.65 -3.95 22.68
CA ALA A 36 -9.58 -3.72 23.80
C ALA A 36 -8.85 -3.38 25.10
N GLU A 37 -7.65 -3.88 25.28
CA GLU A 37 -6.81 -3.72 26.48
C GLU A 37 -6.04 -2.39 26.48
N GLY A 38 -5.91 -1.72 25.33
CA GLY A 38 -5.22 -0.45 25.24
C GLY A 38 -4.50 -0.19 23.93
N ALA A 39 -3.51 0.70 23.97
CA ALA A 39 -2.72 1.09 22.81
C ALA A 39 -1.21 0.94 23.07
N THR A 40 -0.51 0.38 22.10
CA THR A 40 0.95 0.28 22.08
C THR A 40 1.54 1.12 20.97
N ILE A 41 2.60 1.86 21.25
CA ILE A 41 3.32 2.66 20.26
C ILE A 41 4.72 2.07 20.12
N SER A 42 5.14 1.85 18.88
CA SER A 42 6.50 1.42 18.55
C SER A 42 7.08 2.32 17.46
N GLU A 43 8.40 2.43 17.46
CA GLU A 43 9.15 3.24 16.52
C GLU A 43 10.22 2.40 15.83
N ARG A 44 10.51 2.70 14.59
CA ARG A 44 11.65 2.14 13.85
C ARG A 44 12.17 3.15 12.84
N SER A 45 13.43 3.01 12.46
CA SER A 45 14.01 3.79 11.38
C SER A 45 13.20 3.61 10.09
N LEU A 46 13.09 4.68 9.30
CA LEU A 46 12.42 4.64 8.00
C LEU A 46 13.18 3.74 7.01
N GLY A 47 14.49 3.73 7.06
CA GLY A 47 15.36 3.05 6.11
C GLY A 47 15.43 3.78 4.76
N THR A 48 16.23 3.25 3.85
CA THR A 48 16.38 3.81 2.49
C THR A 48 15.17 3.48 1.63
N VAL A 49 14.66 4.48 0.91
CA VAL A 49 13.63 4.30 -0.10
C VAL A 49 14.31 4.06 -1.45
N ARG A 50 13.95 2.97 -2.11
CA ARG A 50 14.45 2.60 -3.44
C ARG A 50 13.32 2.02 -4.29
N PRO A 51 13.45 2.00 -5.63
CA PRO A 51 12.51 1.27 -6.49
C PRO A 51 12.33 -0.18 -6.02
N VAL A 52 11.13 -0.72 -6.16
CA VAL A 52 10.79 -2.06 -5.67
C VAL A 52 10.55 -3.04 -6.82
N SER A 53 10.82 -4.31 -6.56
CA SER A 53 10.46 -5.43 -7.41
C SER A 53 9.22 -6.13 -6.87
N LEU A 54 8.31 -6.54 -7.76
CA LEU A 54 7.06 -7.21 -7.42
C LEU A 54 6.94 -8.56 -8.14
N VAL A 55 6.28 -9.50 -7.48
CA VAL A 55 5.83 -10.77 -8.08
C VAL A 55 4.34 -10.95 -7.81
N PHE A 56 3.66 -11.81 -8.57
CA PHE A 56 2.29 -12.16 -8.24
C PHE A 56 2.26 -13.26 -7.17
N SER A 57 1.49 -13.01 -6.12
CA SER A 57 1.31 -13.96 -5.03
C SER A 57 0.43 -15.14 -5.44
N GLN A 58 0.74 -16.33 -4.90
CA GLN A 58 -0.16 -17.48 -4.92
C GLN A 58 -1.23 -17.39 -3.83
N VAL A 59 -1.04 -16.52 -2.83
CA VAL A 59 -2.04 -16.24 -1.79
C VAL A 59 -3.13 -15.37 -2.41
N LEU A 60 -4.39 -15.79 -2.26
CA LEU A 60 -5.52 -15.02 -2.74
C LEU A 60 -5.83 -13.87 -1.80
N HIS A 61 -6.26 -12.75 -2.38
CA HIS A 61 -6.74 -11.61 -1.62
C HIS A 61 -8.05 -11.93 -0.90
N GLU A 62 -8.03 -11.78 0.41
CA GLU A 62 -9.22 -11.80 1.25
C GLU A 62 -9.61 -10.35 1.57
N PRO A 63 -10.85 -9.94 1.23
CA PRO A 63 -11.29 -8.57 1.45
C PRO A 63 -11.19 -8.13 2.91
N TYR A 64 -10.62 -6.95 3.14
CA TYR A 64 -10.58 -6.33 4.45
C TYR A 64 -10.71 -4.81 4.34
N ARG A 65 -11.43 -4.18 5.26
CA ARG A 65 -11.69 -2.73 5.25
C ARG A 65 -10.94 -1.97 6.35
N HIS A 66 -10.43 -2.72 7.31
CA HIS A 66 -9.76 -2.16 8.48
C HIS A 66 -8.33 -2.65 8.55
N LYS A 67 -7.39 -1.75 8.88
CA LYS A 67 -6.01 -2.13 9.09
C LYS A 67 -5.90 -2.81 10.47
N VAL A 68 -5.98 -4.12 10.46
CA VAL A 68 -5.91 -4.98 11.65
C VAL A 68 -4.48 -5.48 11.92
N ILE A 69 -4.26 -6.01 13.11
CA ILE A 69 -2.98 -6.61 13.53
C ILE A 69 -2.81 -7.98 12.85
N GLU A 70 -3.90 -8.76 12.78
CA GLU A 70 -3.91 -10.04 12.06
C GLU A 70 -3.70 -9.82 10.57
N ARG A 71 -2.62 -10.38 10.02
CA ARG A 71 -2.16 -10.10 8.66
C ARG A 71 -1.68 -11.34 7.91
N THR A 72 -2.17 -12.50 8.26
CA THR A 72 -1.68 -13.78 7.75
C THR A 72 -1.56 -13.85 6.22
N GLN A 73 -2.56 -13.35 5.47
CA GLN A 73 -2.47 -13.32 4.00
C GLN A 73 -1.31 -12.46 3.50
N PHE A 74 -1.06 -11.31 4.13
CA PHE A 74 0.00 -10.38 3.74
C PHE A 74 1.38 -10.87 4.16
N ASP A 75 1.49 -11.47 5.35
CA ASP A 75 2.76 -11.96 5.86
C ASP A 75 3.23 -13.16 5.02
N ARG A 76 2.34 -14.09 4.66
CA ARG A 76 2.63 -15.18 3.72
C ARG A 76 3.00 -14.67 2.33
N THR A 77 2.30 -13.63 1.83
CA THR A 77 2.61 -13.02 0.55
C THR A 77 4.00 -12.40 0.55
N LEU A 78 4.35 -11.69 1.61
CA LEU A 78 5.65 -11.03 1.74
C LEU A 78 6.80 -12.05 1.89
N GLU A 79 6.58 -13.14 2.61
CA GLU A 79 7.54 -14.24 2.76
C GLU A 79 7.80 -14.90 1.41
N ALA A 80 6.75 -15.32 0.69
CA ALA A 80 6.88 -15.93 -0.63
C ALA A 80 7.54 -15.00 -1.66
N ALA A 81 7.25 -13.70 -1.62
CA ALA A 81 7.91 -12.72 -2.48
C ALA A 81 9.42 -12.64 -2.21
N ARG A 82 9.84 -12.64 -0.94
CA ARG A 82 11.26 -12.65 -0.55
C ARG A 82 11.98 -13.93 -0.99
N GLU A 83 11.35 -15.08 -0.85
CA GLU A 83 11.87 -16.35 -1.35
C GLU A 83 12.07 -16.33 -2.88
N ALA A 84 11.18 -15.63 -3.60
CA ALA A 84 11.31 -15.39 -5.05
C ALA A 84 12.29 -14.26 -5.42
N GLY A 85 12.97 -13.63 -4.44
CA GLY A 85 13.92 -12.54 -4.67
C GLY A 85 13.26 -11.19 -4.97
N ALA A 86 11.98 -11.01 -4.64
CA ALA A 86 11.25 -9.77 -4.82
C ALA A 86 11.02 -9.02 -3.49
N ASP A 87 10.71 -7.73 -3.59
CA ASP A 87 10.46 -6.88 -2.41
C ASP A 87 9.05 -7.07 -1.84
N ASP A 88 8.06 -7.37 -2.69
CA ASP A 88 6.67 -7.61 -2.26
C ASP A 88 5.89 -8.44 -3.29
N GLY A 89 4.73 -8.94 -2.88
CA GLY A 89 3.82 -9.73 -3.70
C GLY A 89 2.48 -9.04 -3.95
N LEU A 90 2.00 -9.11 -5.20
CA LEU A 90 0.67 -8.65 -5.60
C LEU A 90 -0.37 -9.76 -5.37
N LEU A 91 -1.35 -9.48 -4.52
CA LEU A 91 -2.47 -10.39 -4.30
C LEU A 91 -3.52 -10.25 -5.42
N LEU A 92 -4.08 -11.39 -5.80
CA LEU A 92 -5.17 -11.47 -6.76
C LEU A 92 -6.46 -11.88 -6.06
N THR A 93 -7.58 -11.32 -6.48
CA THR A 93 -8.90 -11.82 -6.06
C THR A 93 -9.16 -13.21 -6.61
N LYS A 94 -10.16 -13.93 -6.09
CA LYS A 94 -10.62 -15.24 -6.63
C LYS A 94 -11.01 -15.15 -8.11
N GLN A 95 -11.37 -13.97 -8.61
CA GLN A 95 -11.70 -13.72 -10.03
C GLN A 95 -10.48 -13.36 -10.88
N GLY A 96 -9.26 -13.37 -10.33
CA GLY A 96 -8.03 -13.06 -11.03
C GLY A 96 -7.73 -11.57 -11.20
N HIS A 97 -8.49 -10.66 -10.54
CA HIS A 97 -8.18 -9.24 -10.58
C HIS A 97 -7.09 -8.88 -9.58
N VAL A 98 -6.19 -8.02 -10.00
CA VAL A 98 -5.14 -7.48 -9.12
C VAL A 98 -5.76 -6.58 -8.05
N ALA A 99 -5.42 -6.83 -6.80
CA ALA A 99 -5.95 -6.13 -5.63
C ALA A 99 -4.94 -5.12 -5.05
N GLU A 100 -3.98 -5.59 -4.29
CA GLU A 100 -2.95 -4.75 -3.66
C GLU A 100 -1.70 -5.59 -3.37
N ALA A 101 -0.60 -4.97 -2.96
CA ALA A 101 0.57 -5.67 -2.46
C ALA A 101 0.48 -5.85 -0.92
N ALA A 102 1.35 -6.69 -0.34
CA ALA A 102 1.29 -7.00 1.08
C ALA A 102 1.50 -5.77 1.99
N ILE A 103 2.34 -4.84 1.58
CA ILE A 103 2.62 -3.61 2.35
C ILE A 103 2.39 -2.32 1.55
N TRP A 104 1.94 -2.41 0.31
CA TRP A 104 1.77 -1.26 -0.57
C TRP A 104 0.40 -1.26 -1.24
N SER A 105 -0.11 -0.05 -1.52
CA SER A 105 -1.17 0.17 -2.50
C SER A 105 -0.55 0.26 -3.90
N LEU A 106 -1.19 -0.36 -4.89
CA LEU A 106 -0.72 -0.40 -6.29
C LEU A 106 -1.43 0.65 -7.13
N TYR A 107 -0.69 1.20 -8.10
CA TYR A 107 -1.21 2.07 -9.16
C TYR A 107 -0.45 1.80 -10.46
N TRP A 108 -1.05 2.19 -11.59
CA TRP A 108 -0.40 2.14 -12.90
C TRP A 108 -0.81 3.31 -13.76
N TRP A 109 0.07 3.63 -14.69
CA TRP A 109 -0.18 4.69 -15.65
C TRP A 109 -0.82 4.16 -16.93
N GLU A 110 -1.85 4.87 -17.45
CA GLU A 110 -2.42 4.72 -18.78
C GLU A 110 -2.34 6.08 -19.48
N GLY A 111 -1.28 6.28 -20.26
CA GLY A 111 -0.91 7.61 -20.70
C GLY A 111 -0.63 8.53 -19.53
N ALA A 112 -1.30 9.67 -19.45
CA ALA A 112 -1.21 10.61 -18.32
C ALA A 112 -2.19 10.31 -17.19
N THR A 113 -2.98 9.24 -17.29
CA THR A 113 -4.00 8.90 -16.29
C THR A 113 -3.45 7.90 -15.27
N LEU A 114 -3.56 8.23 -14.00
CA LEU A 114 -3.20 7.31 -12.93
C LEU A 114 -4.40 6.44 -12.54
N CYS A 115 -4.24 5.15 -12.73
CA CYS A 115 -5.22 4.12 -12.43
C CYS A 115 -4.89 3.38 -11.13
N ALA A 116 -5.91 2.79 -10.51
CA ALA A 116 -5.77 2.00 -9.29
C ALA A 116 -6.84 0.89 -9.23
N PRO A 117 -6.58 -0.19 -8.47
CA PRO A 117 -7.62 -1.18 -8.18
C PRO A 117 -8.78 -0.53 -7.44
N PRO A 118 -10.05 -0.92 -7.75
CA PRO A 118 -11.22 -0.38 -7.07
C PRO A 118 -11.25 -0.72 -5.59
N LEU A 119 -11.65 0.22 -4.74
CA LEU A 119 -11.89 -0.06 -3.32
C LEU A 119 -12.96 -1.12 -3.10
N GLY A 120 -13.86 -1.30 -4.07
CA GLY A 120 -14.88 -2.35 -4.09
C GLY A 120 -14.31 -3.79 -4.13
N LEU A 121 -13.02 -3.99 -4.40
CA LEU A 121 -12.35 -5.28 -4.23
C LEU A 121 -12.10 -5.63 -2.76
N GLY A 122 -12.40 -4.74 -1.83
CA GLY A 122 -12.16 -4.93 -0.40
C GLY A 122 -10.71 -4.68 0.02
N ILE A 123 -9.95 -3.94 -0.77
CA ILE A 123 -8.60 -3.47 -0.43
C ILE A 123 -8.63 -2.36 0.61
N LEU A 124 -7.50 -2.14 1.28
CA LEU A 124 -7.40 -1.11 2.30
C LEU A 124 -7.58 0.30 1.71
N PRO A 125 -8.51 1.15 2.24
CA PRO A 125 -8.55 2.56 1.92
C PRO A 125 -7.34 3.27 2.56
N ALA A 126 -6.20 3.19 1.88
CA ALA A 126 -4.92 3.68 2.39
C ALA A 126 -4.89 5.21 2.45
N VAL A 127 -4.23 5.75 3.48
CA VAL A 127 -4.02 7.20 3.61
C VAL A 127 -3.16 7.75 2.47
N SER A 128 -2.16 6.97 2.04
CA SER A 128 -1.35 7.32 0.86
C SER A 128 -2.17 7.42 -0.43
N ARG A 129 -3.19 6.54 -0.60
CA ARG A 129 -4.11 6.63 -1.75
C ARG A 129 -4.88 7.95 -1.76
N ALA A 130 -5.38 8.39 -0.61
CA ALA A 130 -6.07 9.67 -0.50
C ALA A 130 -5.12 10.85 -0.85
N ARG A 131 -3.86 10.81 -0.39
CA ARG A 131 -2.84 11.81 -0.71
C ARG A 131 -2.51 11.83 -2.20
N ILE A 132 -2.33 10.68 -2.84
CA ILE A 132 -2.09 10.58 -4.29
C ILE A 132 -3.26 11.17 -5.08
N GLY A 133 -4.50 10.87 -4.68
CA GLY A 133 -5.68 11.46 -5.33
C GLY A 133 -5.76 12.98 -5.22
N GLN A 134 -5.19 13.58 -4.16
CA GLN A 134 -5.06 15.04 -4.05
C GLN A 134 -3.99 15.61 -5.00
N LEU A 135 -2.92 14.87 -5.25
CA LEU A 135 -1.77 15.32 -6.04
C LEU A 135 -1.95 15.08 -7.56
N ALA A 136 -2.43 13.89 -7.91
CA ALA A 136 -2.59 13.46 -9.30
C ALA A 136 -3.97 13.76 -9.90
N GLY A 137 -4.89 14.27 -9.09
CA GLY A 137 -6.31 14.33 -9.43
C GLY A 137 -7.04 13.01 -9.17
N PRO A 138 -8.32 12.90 -9.53
CA PRO A 138 -9.11 11.71 -9.28
C PRO A 138 -8.49 10.46 -9.89
N LEU A 139 -8.28 9.44 -9.06
CA LEU A 139 -7.79 8.14 -9.52
C LEU A 139 -8.88 7.43 -10.34
N VAL A 140 -8.50 6.89 -11.48
CA VAL A 140 -9.40 6.06 -12.27
C VAL A 140 -9.36 4.63 -11.73
N GLU A 141 -10.47 4.20 -11.14
CA GLU A 141 -10.58 2.82 -10.63
C GLU A 141 -10.85 1.84 -11.76
N ARG A 142 -9.97 0.85 -11.93
CA ARG A 142 -10.10 -0.22 -12.91
C ARG A 142 -9.77 -1.57 -12.33
N ARG A 143 -10.58 -2.57 -12.68
CA ARG A 143 -10.22 -3.97 -12.48
C ARG A 143 -9.31 -4.39 -13.63
N VAL A 144 -8.15 -4.93 -13.27
CA VAL A 144 -7.18 -5.46 -14.23
C VAL A 144 -6.76 -6.85 -13.81
N THR A 145 -6.52 -7.69 -14.79
CA THR A 145 -5.91 -9.01 -14.61
C THR A 145 -4.40 -8.89 -14.59
N ARG A 146 -3.72 -9.99 -14.27
CA ARG A 146 -2.27 -10.10 -14.36
C ARG A 146 -1.74 -9.70 -15.75
N ALA A 147 -2.35 -10.24 -16.82
CA ALA A 147 -1.92 -9.98 -18.19
C ALA A 147 -2.11 -8.51 -18.60
N GLU A 148 -3.19 -7.87 -18.16
CA GLU A 148 -3.47 -6.45 -18.47
C GLU A 148 -2.54 -5.47 -17.71
N LEU A 149 -1.88 -5.92 -16.64
CA LEU A 149 -0.93 -5.10 -15.89
C LEU A 149 0.48 -5.15 -16.50
N GLU A 150 0.82 -6.21 -17.24
CA GLU A 150 2.12 -6.36 -17.87
C GLU A 150 2.40 -5.22 -18.86
N GLY A 151 3.65 -4.72 -18.87
CA GLY A 151 4.08 -3.63 -19.74
C GLY A 151 3.61 -2.24 -19.37
N LYS A 152 2.80 -2.09 -18.32
CA LYS A 152 2.41 -0.77 -17.79
C LYS A 152 3.50 -0.22 -16.86
N SER A 153 3.61 1.11 -16.81
CA SER A 153 4.40 1.78 -15.78
C SER A 153 3.68 1.67 -14.44
N LEU A 154 4.36 1.17 -13.43
CA LEU A 154 3.79 0.86 -12.12
C LEU A 154 4.42 1.70 -11.03
N ILE A 155 3.59 2.12 -10.10
CA ILE A 155 4.02 2.71 -8.83
C ILE A 155 3.29 2.06 -7.66
N VAL A 156 3.93 2.10 -6.51
CA VAL A 156 3.33 1.69 -5.25
C VAL A 156 3.40 2.82 -4.22
N SER A 157 2.54 2.79 -3.23
CA SER A 157 2.62 3.75 -2.13
C SER A 157 2.27 3.17 -0.79
N ASN A 158 2.87 3.73 0.25
CA ASN A 158 2.38 3.61 1.61
C ASN A 158 2.69 4.90 2.41
N ALA A 159 2.11 5.00 3.60
CA ALA A 159 2.23 6.20 4.41
C ALA A 159 3.59 6.38 5.09
N ALA A 160 4.51 5.43 4.97
CA ALA A 160 5.85 5.53 5.54
C ALA A 160 6.90 5.94 4.50
N ARG A 161 6.73 5.49 3.24
CA ARG A 161 7.72 5.69 2.18
C ARG A 161 7.23 6.54 1.02
N GLY A 162 5.99 7.02 1.08
CA GLY A 162 5.41 7.82 0.01
C GLY A 162 5.16 7.01 -1.26
N VAL A 163 5.42 7.62 -2.40
CA VAL A 163 5.34 7.03 -3.73
C VAL A 163 6.68 6.40 -4.10
N VAL A 164 6.65 5.16 -4.58
CA VAL A 164 7.85 4.42 -4.97
C VAL A 164 7.61 3.78 -6.34
N PRO A 165 8.50 3.96 -7.32
CA PRO A 165 8.38 3.29 -8.61
C PRO A 165 8.63 1.79 -8.46
N VAL A 166 8.00 1.01 -9.32
CA VAL A 166 8.28 -0.42 -9.47
C VAL A 166 9.30 -0.59 -10.58
N SER A 167 10.43 -1.21 -10.30
CA SER A 167 11.49 -1.47 -11.29
C SER A 167 11.30 -2.78 -12.03
N PHE A 168 10.74 -3.80 -11.35
CA PHE A 168 10.53 -5.12 -11.94
C PHE A 168 9.17 -5.69 -11.53
N LEU A 169 8.51 -6.35 -12.47
CA LEU A 169 7.34 -7.20 -12.24
C LEU A 169 7.60 -8.58 -12.82
N GLU A 170 7.56 -9.63 -12.00
CA GLU A 170 7.88 -11.01 -12.43
C GLU A 170 9.27 -11.10 -13.12
N GLY A 171 10.26 -10.37 -12.62
CA GLY A 171 11.60 -10.30 -13.20
C GLY A 171 11.71 -9.50 -14.49
N LYS A 172 10.62 -9.01 -15.06
CA LYS A 172 10.61 -8.16 -16.26
C LYS A 172 10.70 -6.69 -15.85
N SER A 173 11.52 -5.90 -16.56
CA SER A 173 11.65 -4.46 -16.35
C SER A 173 10.32 -3.76 -16.60
N VAL A 174 9.98 -2.83 -15.70
CA VAL A 174 8.78 -1.99 -15.75
C VAL A 174 9.13 -0.64 -16.37
N PRO A 175 8.36 -0.14 -17.36
CA PRO A 175 8.61 1.18 -17.95
C PRO A 175 8.53 2.30 -16.92
N GLU A 176 9.40 3.29 -17.05
CA GLU A 176 9.32 4.50 -16.24
C GLU A 176 8.28 5.47 -16.81
N GLN A 177 7.71 6.30 -15.92
CA GLN A 177 6.77 7.36 -16.26
C GLN A 177 7.25 8.67 -15.61
N PRO A 178 7.52 9.74 -16.37
CA PRO A 178 8.05 10.99 -15.82
C PRO A 178 7.18 11.61 -14.72
N GLU A 179 5.86 11.45 -14.80
CA GLU A 179 4.90 11.92 -13.80
C GLU A 179 5.11 11.28 -12.42
N THR A 180 5.74 10.10 -12.37
CA THR A 180 6.07 9.43 -11.11
C THR A 180 7.01 10.26 -10.25
N ALA A 181 8.06 10.85 -10.83
CA ALA A 181 9.01 11.69 -10.10
C ALA A 181 8.31 12.91 -9.48
N ARG A 182 7.40 13.56 -10.22
CA ARG A 182 6.60 14.68 -9.71
C ARG A 182 5.73 14.29 -8.52
N LEU A 183 5.13 13.09 -8.55
CA LEU A 183 4.35 12.58 -7.42
C LEU A 183 5.23 12.26 -6.21
N GLN A 184 6.44 11.75 -6.42
CA GLN A 184 7.40 11.48 -5.35
C GLN A 184 7.78 12.78 -4.63
N ASP A 185 8.18 13.81 -5.39
CA ASP A 185 8.62 15.10 -4.87
C ASP A 185 7.49 15.84 -4.11
N ALA A 186 6.25 15.74 -4.60
CA ALA A 186 5.10 16.41 -4.01
C ALA A 186 4.42 15.63 -2.88
N PHE A 187 4.78 14.37 -2.65
CA PHE A 187 4.05 13.52 -1.71
C PHE A 187 4.15 14.00 -0.26
N TRP A 188 5.32 14.44 0.15
CA TRP A 188 5.53 15.01 1.48
C TRP A 188 5.31 16.52 1.45
N PRO A 189 4.73 17.10 2.51
CA PRO A 189 4.56 18.55 2.61
C PRO A 189 5.89 19.27 2.81
#